data_bf0b02fc94410794bd6f46eb5ded4cea
#
_entry.id   bf0b02fc94410794bd6f46eb5ded4cea
#
_cell.length_a   1.000
_cell.length_b   1.000
_cell.length_c   1.000
_cell.angle_alpha   90.00
_cell.angle_beta   90.00
_cell.angle_gamma   90.00
#
_symmetry.space_group_name_H-M   'P 1'
#
loop_
_entity.id
_entity.type
_entity.pdbx_description
1 polymer ?
#
loop_
_entity_poly.entity_id
_entity_poly.type
_entity_poly.pdbx_seq_one_letter_code
_entity_poly.pdbx_strand_id
1 'polypeptide(L)'
;MINDQNTEKAMNKSRLLMKKIFRFFLQGMLLVAPAGITIFILYWIFNKIDGPVRSYFNAIFNINIPGIGLVITFTVIALLGWIGQSILFEPIGRFINKIFEKAPIVKMLYSALTDFFNAFVGEKKKFTRPVLVKVNMVSELHKVGFITSDDLSDLGLKDMVAVLFPHSYNWSGEMFIVPKEHITPLNLPPGEVMKFALTGGVTRV
;
A
#
# COMPACT_ATOMS: atom_id res chain seq x y z
N MET A 1 32.99 5.80 -56.69
CA MET A 1 31.59 5.33 -56.57
C MET A 1 31.41 3.94 -55.93
N ILE A 2 32.30 2.97 -56.13
CA ILE A 2 32.13 1.61 -55.51
C ILE A 2 32.45 1.60 -53.98
N ASN A 3 33.26 2.52 -53.49
CA ASN A 3 33.70 2.56 -52.11
C ASN A 3 32.65 3.16 -51.15
N ASP A 4 31.80 4.06 -51.62
CA ASP A 4 30.77 4.74 -50.80
C ASP A 4 29.61 3.80 -50.46
N GLN A 5 29.20 2.93 -51.36
CA GLN A 5 28.14 1.97 -51.10
C GLN A 5 28.49 0.89 -50.06
N ASN A 6 29.79 0.50 -49.99
CA ASN A 6 30.27 -0.45 -49.03
C ASN A 6 30.37 0.16 -47.61
N THR A 7 30.77 1.43 -47.50
CA THR A 7 30.78 2.17 -46.22
C THR A 7 29.37 2.42 -45.69
N GLU A 8 28.44 2.74 -46.52
CA GLU A 8 27.05 2.99 -46.15
C GLU A 8 26.35 1.69 -45.67
N LYS A 9 26.60 0.57 -46.37
CA LYS A 9 26.13 -0.77 -45.93
C LYS A 9 26.75 -1.19 -44.59
N ALA A 10 28.03 -0.94 -44.35
CA ALA A 10 28.72 -1.25 -43.11
C ALA A 10 28.16 -0.41 -41.94
N MET A 11 27.93 0.90 -42.15
CA MET A 11 27.33 1.80 -41.17
C MET A 11 25.88 1.39 -40.83
N ASN A 12 25.11 1.01 -41.84
CA ASN A 12 23.72 0.57 -41.62
C ASN A 12 23.67 -0.76 -40.85
N LYS A 13 24.58 -1.70 -41.14
CA LYS A 13 24.72 -2.97 -40.40
C LYS A 13 25.13 -2.75 -38.95
N SER A 14 26.05 -1.84 -38.66
CA SER A 14 26.47 -1.50 -37.29
C SER A 14 25.34 -0.84 -36.48
N ARG A 15 24.58 0.06 -37.12
CA ARG A 15 23.37 0.66 -36.48
C ARG A 15 22.30 -0.37 -36.15
N LEU A 16 22.09 -1.34 -37.04
CA LEU A 16 21.13 -2.43 -36.81
C LEU A 16 21.58 -3.35 -35.67
N LEU A 17 22.87 -3.66 -35.59
CA LEU A 17 23.45 -4.44 -34.50
C LEU A 17 23.33 -3.71 -33.17
N MET A 18 23.64 -2.41 -33.12
CA MET A 18 23.52 -1.60 -31.91
C MET A 18 22.06 -1.52 -31.43
N LYS A 19 21.10 -1.33 -32.33
CA LYS A 19 19.67 -1.37 -32.00
C LYS A 19 19.25 -2.73 -31.44
N LYS A 20 19.78 -3.83 -31.99
CA LYS A 20 19.49 -5.21 -31.51
C LYS A 20 20.06 -5.44 -30.10
N ILE A 21 21.30 -5.03 -29.86
CA ILE A 21 21.96 -5.14 -28.55
C ILE A 21 21.19 -4.30 -27.51
N PHE A 22 20.87 -3.06 -27.87
CA PHE A 22 20.11 -2.17 -26.97
C PHE A 22 18.72 -2.75 -26.63
N ARG A 23 18.05 -3.35 -27.61
CA ARG A 23 16.76 -4.03 -27.37
C ARG A 23 16.92 -5.22 -26.41
N PHE A 24 17.95 -6.04 -26.57
CA PHE A 24 18.22 -7.14 -25.64
C PHE A 24 18.59 -6.63 -24.24
N PHE A 25 19.34 -5.55 -24.16
CA PHE A 25 19.66 -4.89 -22.89
C PHE A 25 18.37 -4.42 -22.18
N LEU A 26 17.49 -3.71 -22.90
CA LEU A 26 16.22 -3.27 -22.35
C LEU A 26 15.33 -4.44 -21.89
N GLN A 27 15.26 -5.50 -22.68
CA GLN A 27 14.51 -6.70 -22.32
C GLN A 27 15.07 -7.37 -21.06
N GLY A 28 16.39 -7.49 -20.97
CA GLY A 28 17.07 -8.00 -19.78
C GLY A 28 16.82 -7.12 -18.55
N MET A 29 16.88 -5.81 -18.72
CA MET A 29 16.60 -4.85 -17.66
C MET A 29 15.15 -4.94 -17.18
N LEU A 30 14.17 -5.06 -18.09
CA LEU A 30 12.76 -5.24 -17.73
C LEU A 30 12.52 -6.54 -16.95
N LEU A 31 13.29 -7.59 -17.22
CA LEU A 31 13.20 -8.85 -16.49
C LEU A 31 13.80 -8.74 -15.08
N VAL A 32 14.94 -8.06 -14.94
CA VAL A 32 15.70 -7.98 -13.69
C VAL A 32 15.23 -6.84 -12.79
N ALA A 33 14.70 -5.75 -13.37
CA ALA A 33 14.33 -4.55 -12.61
C ALA A 33 13.31 -4.80 -11.48
N PRO A 34 12.21 -5.58 -11.65
CA PRO A 34 11.28 -5.83 -10.56
C PRO A 34 11.95 -6.52 -9.36
N ALA A 35 12.75 -7.55 -9.63
CA ALA A 35 13.47 -8.27 -8.58
C ALA A 35 14.54 -7.39 -7.91
N GLY A 36 15.30 -6.64 -8.70
CA GLY A 36 16.33 -5.72 -8.20
C GLY A 36 15.75 -4.59 -7.34
N ILE A 37 14.64 -3.99 -7.76
CA ILE A 37 13.94 -2.95 -6.99
C ILE A 37 13.40 -3.55 -5.68
N THR A 38 12.80 -4.71 -5.71
CA THR A 38 12.28 -5.38 -4.51
C THR A 38 13.39 -5.66 -3.50
N ILE A 39 14.51 -6.24 -3.95
CA ILE A 39 15.67 -6.52 -3.08
C ILE A 39 16.26 -5.21 -2.53
N PHE A 40 16.38 -4.17 -3.36
CA PHE A 40 16.87 -2.87 -2.94
C PHE A 40 16.00 -2.24 -1.86
N ILE A 41 14.67 -2.26 -2.03
CA ILE A 41 13.71 -1.71 -1.06
C ILE A 41 13.80 -2.49 0.26
N LEU A 42 13.81 -3.83 0.21
CA LEU A 42 13.92 -4.65 1.42
C LEU A 42 15.24 -4.39 2.15
N TYR A 43 16.36 -4.32 1.43
CA TYR A 43 17.67 -4.00 2.01
C TYR A 43 17.71 -2.60 2.63
N TRP A 44 17.12 -1.62 1.96
CA TRP A 44 17.04 -0.25 2.45
C TRP A 44 16.21 -0.15 3.74
N ILE A 45 15.02 -0.78 3.78
CA ILE A 45 14.17 -0.84 4.98
C ILE A 45 14.92 -1.54 6.12
N PHE A 46 15.52 -2.69 5.84
CA PHE A 46 16.30 -3.44 6.81
C PHE A 46 17.39 -2.56 7.46
N ASN A 47 18.22 -1.90 6.65
CA ASN A 47 19.27 -1.05 7.16
C ASN A 47 18.76 0.19 7.89
N LYS A 48 17.63 0.74 7.50
CA LYS A 48 17.01 1.88 8.19
C LYS A 48 16.53 1.53 9.60
N ILE A 49 16.05 0.31 9.79
CA ILE A 49 15.59 -0.19 11.10
C ILE A 49 16.77 -0.73 11.92
N ASP A 50 17.58 -1.60 11.32
CA ASP A 50 18.69 -2.26 12.01
C ASP A 50 19.84 -1.30 12.36
N GLY A 51 20.21 -0.40 11.45
CA GLY A 51 21.40 0.43 11.52
C GLY A 51 21.50 1.26 12.80
N PRO A 52 20.53 2.12 13.13
CA PRO A 52 20.58 2.95 14.34
C PRO A 52 20.66 2.11 15.61
N VAL A 53 19.80 1.09 15.75
CA VAL A 53 19.74 0.24 16.94
C VAL A 53 21.03 -0.57 17.11
N ARG A 54 21.54 -1.14 16.00
CA ARG A 54 22.82 -1.86 16.00
C ARG A 54 23.98 -0.97 16.38
N SER A 55 24.00 0.29 15.92
CA SER A 55 25.05 1.25 16.29
C SER A 55 25.04 1.55 17.78
N TYR A 56 23.89 1.78 18.39
CA TYR A 56 23.77 1.96 19.84
C TYR A 56 24.17 0.71 20.61
N PHE A 57 23.74 -0.47 20.16
CA PHE A 57 24.08 -1.74 20.78
C PHE A 57 25.59 -2.00 20.72
N ASN A 58 26.22 -1.73 19.57
CA ASN A 58 27.66 -1.84 19.42
C ASN A 58 28.44 -0.86 20.32
N ALA A 59 27.95 0.36 20.48
CA ALA A 59 28.59 1.36 21.37
C ALA A 59 28.58 0.96 22.85
N ILE A 60 27.52 0.22 23.29
CA ILE A 60 27.40 -0.20 24.71
C ILE A 60 28.11 -1.53 24.96
N PHE A 61 27.94 -2.51 24.08
CA PHE A 61 28.39 -3.88 24.31
C PHE A 61 29.62 -4.28 23.47
N ASN A 62 30.08 -3.41 22.59
CA ASN A 62 31.19 -3.68 21.66
C ASN A 62 30.97 -4.91 20.74
N ILE A 63 29.73 -5.23 20.45
CA ILE A 63 29.30 -6.39 19.65
C ILE A 63 28.55 -5.89 18.42
N ASN A 64 29.02 -6.28 17.22
CA ASN A 64 28.41 -5.88 15.96
C ASN A 64 27.74 -7.09 15.29
N ILE A 65 26.47 -7.32 15.58
CA ILE A 65 25.67 -8.40 15.00
C ILE A 65 24.67 -7.79 14.00
N PRO A 66 24.78 -8.09 12.69
CA PRO A 66 23.77 -7.69 11.71
C PRO A 66 22.40 -8.29 12.05
N GLY A 67 21.34 -7.49 11.99
CA GLY A 67 19.97 -7.93 12.28
C GLY A 67 19.54 -7.81 13.73
N ILE A 68 20.48 -7.54 14.67
CA ILE A 68 20.12 -7.39 16.09
C ILE A 68 19.19 -6.21 16.33
N GLY A 69 19.36 -5.13 15.56
CA GLY A 69 18.49 -3.96 15.64
C GLY A 69 17.06 -4.28 15.24
N LEU A 70 16.85 -5.13 14.24
CA LEU A 70 15.54 -5.56 13.83
C LEU A 70 14.87 -6.41 14.92
N VAL A 71 15.57 -7.34 15.52
CA VAL A 71 15.07 -8.18 16.64
C VAL A 71 14.68 -7.32 17.83
N ILE A 72 15.55 -6.39 18.23
CA ILE A 72 15.28 -5.47 19.35
C ILE A 72 14.05 -4.60 19.03
N THR A 73 13.99 -4.00 17.84
CA THR A 73 12.87 -3.16 17.43
C THR A 73 11.55 -3.93 17.44
N PHE A 74 11.54 -5.15 16.89
CA PHE A 74 10.36 -6.01 16.91
C PHE A 74 9.93 -6.34 18.34
N THR A 75 10.88 -6.72 19.19
CA THR A 75 10.62 -7.05 20.60
C THR A 75 10.04 -5.86 21.35
N VAL A 76 10.62 -4.67 21.17
CA VAL A 76 10.12 -3.44 21.82
C VAL A 76 8.70 -3.11 21.37
N ILE A 77 8.43 -3.18 20.07
CA ILE A 77 7.07 -2.92 19.53
C ILE A 77 6.07 -3.96 20.07
N ALA A 78 6.46 -5.24 20.11
CA ALA A 78 5.59 -6.29 20.64
C ALA A 78 5.29 -6.09 22.13
N LEU A 79 6.30 -5.71 22.93
CA LEU A 79 6.13 -5.38 24.33
C LEU A 79 5.23 -4.16 24.54
N LEU A 80 5.42 -3.11 23.74
CA LEU A 80 4.54 -1.93 23.79
C LEU A 80 3.09 -2.28 23.42
N GLY A 81 2.89 -3.15 22.42
CA GLY A 81 1.56 -3.65 22.06
C GLY A 81 0.93 -4.47 23.19
N TRP A 82 1.70 -5.32 23.86
CA TRP A 82 1.24 -6.11 24.99
C TRP A 82 0.87 -5.25 26.20
N ILE A 83 1.75 -4.29 26.56
CA ILE A 83 1.51 -3.33 27.65
C ILE A 83 0.30 -2.43 27.32
N GLY A 84 0.15 -2.04 26.06
CA GLY A 84 -0.95 -1.18 25.58
C GLY A 84 -2.34 -1.79 25.75
N GLN A 85 -2.44 -3.13 25.83
CA GLN A 85 -3.69 -3.84 26.13
C GLN A 85 -3.96 -3.96 27.63
N SER A 86 -3.00 -3.59 28.47
CA SER A 86 -3.11 -3.71 29.93
C SER A 86 -3.78 -2.46 30.54
N ILE A 87 -4.47 -2.66 31.67
CA ILE A 87 -5.01 -1.59 32.52
C ILE A 87 -3.94 -0.60 32.96
N LEU A 88 -2.68 -1.01 32.98
CA LEU A 88 -1.52 -0.16 33.29
C LEU A 88 -1.31 0.98 32.26
N PHE A 89 -1.95 0.93 31.11
CA PHE A 89 -1.85 1.95 30.08
C PHE A 89 -2.79 3.16 30.30
N GLU A 90 -3.75 3.03 31.20
CA GLU A 90 -4.72 4.11 31.53
C GLU A 90 -4.05 5.44 31.95
N PRO A 91 -3.02 5.46 32.80
CA PRO A 91 -2.32 6.71 33.16
C PRO A 91 -1.60 7.34 31.96
N ILE A 92 -1.02 6.50 31.08
CA ILE A 92 -0.32 6.95 29.87
C ILE A 92 -1.33 7.55 28.89
N GLY A 93 -2.48 6.90 28.69
CA GLY A 93 -3.57 7.42 27.87
C GLY A 93 -4.08 8.78 28.35
N ARG A 94 -4.24 8.94 29.66
CA ARG A 94 -4.61 10.24 30.27
C ARG A 94 -3.54 11.32 30.05
N PHE A 95 -2.26 10.98 30.14
CA PHE A 95 -1.17 11.90 29.86
C PHE A 95 -1.13 12.33 28.40
N ILE A 96 -1.29 11.38 27.46
CA ILE A 96 -1.37 11.65 26.02
C ILE A 96 -2.57 12.55 25.69
N ASN A 97 -3.74 12.27 26.28
CA ASN A 97 -4.92 13.11 26.10
C ASN A 97 -4.69 14.54 26.58
N LYS A 98 -4.01 14.74 27.70
CA LYS A 98 -3.63 16.06 28.23
C LYS A 98 -2.70 16.84 27.28
N ILE A 99 -1.81 16.13 26.58
CA ILE A 99 -0.96 16.75 25.53
C ILE A 99 -1.83 17.16 24.33
N PHE A 100 -2.77 16.32 23.94
CA PHE A 100 -3.66 16.59 22.81
C PHE A 100 -4.66 17.73 23.07
N GLU A 101 -5.06 17.95 24.32
CA GLU A 101 -5.87 19.12 24.69
C GLU A 101 -5.15 20.44 24.42
N LYS A 102 -3.81 20.46 24.56
CA LYS A 102 -2.98 21.65 24.30
C LYS A 102 -2.58 21.81 22.83
N ALA A 103 -2.76 20.78 22.02
CA ALA A 103 -2.33 20.77 20.62
C ALA A 103 -3.41 20.13 19.71
N PRO A 104 -4.50 20.82 19.41
CA PRO A 104 -5.64 20.27 18.68
C PRO A 104 -5.29 19.78 17.26
N ILE A 105 -4.32 20.41 16.60
CA ILE A 105 -3.84 19.99 15.28
C ILE A 105 -3.14 18.64 15.36
N VAL A 106 -2.33 18.41 16.41
CA VAL A 106 -1.65 17.13 16.64
C VAL A 106 -2.66 16.03 16.92
N LYS A 107 -3.71 16.33 17.71
CA LYS A 107 -4.80 15.38 17.98
C LYS A 107 -5.52 14.99 16.69
N MET A 108 -5.84 15.95 15.84
CA MET A 108 -6.50 15.70 14.55
C MET A 108 -5.66 14.81 13.65
N LEU A 109 -4.36 15.10 13.52
CA LEU A 109 -3.43 14.30 12.71
C LEU A 109 -3.27 12.88 13.27
N TYR A 110 -3.11 12.74 14.58
CA TYR A 110 -2.99 11.44 15.25
C TYR A 110 -4.26 10.60 15.07
N SER A 111 -5.45 11.20 15.25
CA SER A 111 -6.72 10.53 15.03
C SER A 111 -6.85 10.06 13.59
N ALA A 112 -6.56 10.93 12.61
CA ALA A 112 -6.61 10.58 11.20
C ALA A 112 -5.67 9.42 10.84
N LEU A 113 -4.43 9.42 11.37
CA LEU A 113 -3.49 8.31 11.19
C LEU A 113 -3.99 7.03 11.86
N THR A 114 -4.49 7.12 13.09
CA THR A 114 -5.03 5.96 13.82
C THR A 114 -6.21 5.36 13.07
N ASP A 115 -7.14 6.19 12.60
CA ASP A 115 -8.30 5.75 11.82
C ASP A 115 -7.88 5.11 10.49
N PHE A 116 -6.86 5.68 9.85
CA PHE A 116 -6.25 5.09 8.65
C PHE A 116 -5.69 3.69 8.95
N PHE A 117 -4.85 3.54 9.97
CA PHE A 117 -4.28 2.24 10.32
C PHE A 117 -5.35 1.22 10.76
N ASN A 118 -6.34 1.65 11.54
CA ASN A 118 -7.45 0.79 11.95
C ASN A 118 -8.29 0.28 10.77
N ALA A 119 -8.34 1.04 9.67
CA ALA A 119 -9.01 0.60 8.45
C ALA A 119 -8.30 -0.58 7.78
N PHE A 120 -6.97 -0.71 7.97
CA PHE A 120 -6.15 -1.77 7.36
C PHE A 120 -5.82 -2.93 8.30
N VAL A 121 -5.61 -2.66 9.59
CA VAL A 121 -5.02 -3.63 10.56
C VAL A 121 -6.02 -4.07 11.63
N GLY A 122 -7.06 -3.28 11.96
CA GLY A 122 -7.99 -3.55 13.05
C GLY A 122 -8.96 -4.71 12.77
N GLU A 123 -9.65 -5.17 13.82
CA GLU A 123 -10.74 -6.16 13.74
C GLU A 123 -11.87 -5.72 12.79
N LYS A 124 -12.05 -4.41 12.62
CA LYS A 124 -12.98 -3.78 11.66
C LYS A 124 -12.27 -3.47 10.34
N LYS A 125 -11.69 -4.48 9.70
CA LYS A 125 -11.10 -4.32 8.35
C LYS A 125 -12.17 -3.75 7.42
N LYS A 126 -12.02 -2.51 7.00
CA LYS A 126 -13.02 -1.79 6.18
C LYS A 126 -13.06 -2.25 4.71
N PHE A 127 -12.05 -3.00 4.25
CA PHE A 127 -11.97 -3.47 2.86
C PHE A 127 -12.16 -4.98 2.73
N THR A 128 -12.99 -5.58 3.60
CA THR A 128 -13.23 -7.04 3.61
C THR A 128 -14.44 -7.46 2.79
N ARG A 129 -15.28 -6.50 2.37
CA ARG A 129 -16.53 -6.79 1.65
C ARG A 129 -16.50 -6.17 0.27
N PRO A 130 -15.93 -6.89 -0.71
CA PRO A 130 -15.91 -6.44 -2.09
C PRO A 130 -17.31 -6.55 -2.70
N VAL A 131 -17.65 -5.57 -3.51
CA VAL A 131 -18.95 -5.47 -4.16
C VAL A 131 -18.83 -4.97 -5.59
N LEU A 132 -19.79 -5.36 -6.40
CA LEU A 132 -20.06 -4.78 -7.71
C LEU A 132 -21.24 -3.81 -7.55
N VAL A 133 -21.04 -2.56 -7.90
CA VAL A 133 -22.07 -1.53 -7.79
C VAL A 133 -22.54 -1.12 -9.18
N LYS A 134 -23.84 -1.16 -9.41
CA LYS A 134 -24.46 -0.64 -10.63
C LYS A 134 -24.51 0.90 -10.53
N VAL A 135 -23.60 1.57 -11.26
CA VAL A 135 -23.46 3.04 -11.19
C VAL A 135 -24.27 3.76 -12.26
N ASN A 136 -24.77 3.04 -13.25
CA ASN A 136 -25.67 3.58 -14.27
C ASN A 136 -26.79 2.57 -14.55
N MET A 137 -28.03 3.01 -14.34
CA MET A 137 -29.21 2.16 -14.49
C MET A 137 -29.58 1.87 -15.95
N VAL A 138 -29.16 2.73 -16.86
CA VAL A 138 -29.51 2.61 -18.31
C VAL A 138 -28.47 1.77 -19.06
N SER A 139 -27.17 1.99 -18.78
CA SER A 139 -26.07 1.38 -19.55
C SER A 139 -25.49 0.12 -18.91
N GLU A 140 -26.10 -0.43 -17.85
CA GLU A 140 -25.56 -1.61 -17.12
C GLU A 140 -24.10 -1.42 -16.67
N LEU A 141 -23.66 -0.18 -16.47
CA LEU A 141 -22.29 0.12 -16.04
C LEU A 141 -22.09 -0.24 -14.57
N HIS A 142 -21.10 -1.08 -14.31
CA HIS A 142 -20.75 -1.52 -12.97
C HIS A 142 -19.35 -1.06 -12.58
N LYS A 143 -19.16 -0.81 -11.29
CA LYS A 143 -17.87 -0.44 -10.72
C LYS A 143 -17.57 -1.33 -9.52
N VAL A 144 -16.33 -1.81 -9.42
CA VAL A 144 -15.87 -2.62 -8.29
C VAL A 144 -15.54 -1.68 -7.12
N GLY A 145 -16.06 -2.01 -5.94
CA GLY A 145 -15.84 -1.23 -4.73
C GLY A 145 -15.83 -2.10 -3.48
N PHE A 146 -15.70 -1.44 -2.33
CA PHE A 146 -15.69 -2.07 -1.01
C PHE A 146 -16.64 -1.31 -0.09
N ILE A 147 -17.54 -2.02 0.58
CA ILE A 147 -18.41 -1.42 1.58
C ILE A 147 -17.54 -0.99 2.77
N THR A 148 -17.62 0.29 3.12
CA THR A 148 -16.90 0.89 4.25
C THR A 148 -17.80 1.22 5.44
N SER A 149 -19.09 1.44 5.21
CA SER A 149 -20.10 1.61 6.26
C SER A 149 -21.46 1.09 5.79
N ASP A 150 -22.12 0.29 6.64
CA ASP A 150 -23.46 -0.27 6.38
C ASP A 150 -24.58 0.56 6.94
N ASP A 151 -24.28 1.36 7.95
CA ASP A 151 -25.22 2.21 8.66
C ASP A 151 -24.82 3.67 8.47
N LEU A 152 -25.73 4.42 7.92
CA LEU A 152 -25.61 5.85 7.69
C LEU A 152 -26.77 6.61 8.37
N SER A 153 -27.33 6.04 9.44
CA SER A 153 -28.42 6.66 10.21
C SER A 153 -28.01 8.00 10.79
N ASP A 154 -26.75 8.18 11.18
CA ASP A 154 -26.19 9.47 11.64
C ASP A 154 -26.27 10.56 10.59
N LEU A 155 -26.32 10.19 9.29
CA LEU A 155 -26.52 11.09 8.16
C LEU A 155 -27.99 11.20 7.73
N GLY A 156 -28.90 10.53 8.46
CA GLY A 156 -30.33 10.49 8.13
C GLY A 156 -30.67 9.62 6.91
N LEU A 157 -29.75 8.77 6.45
CA LEU A 157 -29.89 7.94 5.25
C LEU A 157 -30.22 6.50 5.63
N LYS A 158 -31.43 6.05 5.25
CA LYS A 158 -31.87 4.65 5.41
C LYS A 158 -31.63 3.90 4.10
N ASP A 159 -31.35 2.60 4.20
CA ASP A 159 -31.11 1.69 3.07
C ASP A 159 -30.01 2.12 2.08
N MET A 160 -29.08 2.91 2.58
CA MET A 160 -27.89 3.36 1.87
C MET A 160 -26.64 2.83 2.57
N VAL A 161 -25.56 2.68 1.83
CA VAL A 161 -24.25 2.30 2.36
C VAL A 161 -23.15 3.14 1.72
N ALA A 162 -22.06 3.32 2.46
CA ALA A 162 -20.86 3.93 1.93
C ALA A 162 -19.99 2.87 1.22
N VAL A 163 -19.59 3.14 -0.01
CA VAL A 163 -18.72 2.29 -0.81
C VAL A 163 -17.52 3.08 -1.27
N LEU A 164 -16.32 2.55 -1.01
CA LEU A 164 -15.08 3.08 -1.57
C LEU A 164 -14.80 2.40 -2.91
N PHE A 165 -14.51 3.20 -3.93
CA PHE A 165 -14.06 2.77 -5.25
C PHE A 165 -12.57 3.09 -5.40
N PRO A 166 -11.68 2.09 -5.38
CA PRO A 166 -10.25 2.32 -5.58
C PRO A 166 -9.96 2.83 -6.99
N HIS A 167 -9.00 3.74 -7.12
CA HIS A 167 -8.48 4.15 -8.42
C HIS A 167 -7.43 3.16 -8.91
N SER A 168 -7.43 2.89 -10.21
CA SER A 168 -6.40 2.07 -10.84
C SER A 168 -5.07 2.82 -10.88
N TYR A 169 -3.96 2.08 -10.60
CA TYR A 169 -2.59 2.60 -10.58
C TYR A 169 -2.36 3.78 -9.63
N ASN A 170 -3.19 3.93 -8.60
CA ASN A 170 -3.10 5.02 -7.64
C ASN A 170 -3.46 4.54 -6.22
N TRP A 171 -2.91 5.22 -5.19
CA TRP A 171 -3.22 5.00 -3.76
C TRP A 171 -4.35 5.89 -3.28
N SER A 172 -5.37 6.08 -4.08
CA SER A 172 -6.55 6.88 -3.76
C SER A 172 -7.82 6.16 -4.19
N GLY A 173 -8.95 6.73 -3.84
CA GLY A 173 -10.28 6.23 -4.21
C GLY A 173 -11.32 7.29 -3.98
N GLU A 174 -12.51 7.05 -4.50
CA GLU A 174 -13.69 7.87 -4.30
C GLU A 174 -14.70 7.12 -3.45
N MET A 175 -15.29 7.80 -2.48
CA MET A 175 -16.36 7.25 -1.66
C MET A 175 -17.69 7.78 -2.15
N PHE A 176 -18.62 6.86 -2.40
CA PHE A 176 -19.99 7.19 -2.74
C PHE A 176 -20.95 6.55 -1.75
N ILE A 177 -22.10 7.20 -1.56
CA ILE A 177 -23.23 6.64 -0.85
C ILE A 177 -24.18 6.09 -1.90
N VAL A 178 -24.45 4.79 -1.82
CA VAL A 178 -25.25 4.07 -2.83
C VAL A 178 -26.37 3.28 -2.18
N PRO A 179 -27.53 3.15 -2.85
CA PRO A 179 -28.62 2.29 -2.40
C PRO A 179 -28.18 0.83 -2.32
N LYS A 180 -28.62 0.12 -1.28
CA LYS A 180 -28.32 -1.32 -1.10
C LYS A 180 -28.78 -2.17 -2.27
N GLU A 181 -29.87 -1.79 -2.94
CA GLU A 181 -30.42 -2.48 -4.11
C GLU A 181 -29.50 -2.45 -5.34
N HIS A 182 -28.58 -1.48 -5.43
CA HIS A 182 -27.62 -1.37 -6.52
C HIS A 182 -26.32 -2.17 -6.30
N ILE A 183 -26.26 -2.91 -5.20
CA ILE A 183 -25.04 -3.60 -4.75
C ILE A 183 -25.21 -5.10 -4.95
N THR A 184 -24.23 -5.69 -5.64
CA THR A 184 -24.07 -7.14 -5.72
C THR A 184 -22.81 -7.54 -4.96
N PRO A 185 -22.91 -8.30 -3.85
CA PRO A 185 -21.76 -8.81 -3.13
C PRO A 185 -20.90 -9.72 -4.02
N LEU A 186 -19.59 -9.55 -3.97
CA LEU A 186 -18.63 -10.43 -4.63
C LEU A 186 -18.12 -11.46 -3.64
N ASN A 187 -18.38 -12.74 -3.93
CA ASN A 187 -17.93 -13.85 -3.08
C ASN A 187 -16.50 -14.29 -3.45
N LEU A 188 -15.58 -13.31 -3.44
CA LEU A 188 -14.19 -13.44 -3.86
C LEU A 188 -13.26 -12.91 -2.76
N PRO A 189 -12.01 -13.40 -2.67
CA PRO A 189 -11.05 -12.90 -1.70
C PRO A 189 -10.83 -11.38 -1.87
N PRO A 190 -11.00 -10.57 -0.82
CA PRO A 190 -10.92 -9.11 -0.92
C PRO A 190 -9.59 -8.61 -1.50
N GLY A 191 -8.48 -9.30 -1.20
CA GLY A 191 -7.16 -8.95 -1.71
C GLY A 191 -7.04 -9.13 -3.22
N GLU A 192 -7.68 -10.15 -3.80
CA GLU A 192 -7.68 -10.38 -5.24
C GLU A 192 -8.54 -9.34 -5.96
N VAL A 193 -9.71 -9.03 -5.40
CA VAL A 193 -10.59 -7.96 -5.91
C VAL A 193 -9.91 -6.60 -5.82
N MET A 194 -9.18 -6.32 -4.73
CA MET A 194 -8.40 -5.10 -4.60
C MET A 194 -7.29 -5.03 -5.67
N LYS A 195 -6.55 -6.13 -5.87
CA LYS A 195 -5.52 -6.23 -6.91
C LYS A 195 -6.11 -6.00 -8.31
N PHE A 196 -7.26 -6.60 -8.61
CA PHE A 196 -7.99 -6.41 -9.85
C PHE A 196 -8.35 -4.92 -10.06
N ALA A 197 -8.93 -4.27 -9.05
CA ALA A 197 -9.30 -2.86 -9.10
C ALA A 197 -8.07 -1.95 -9.31
N LEU A 198 -7.01 -2.16 -8.52
CA LEU A 198 -5.78 -1.37 -8.59
C LEU A 198 -5.03 -1.53 -9.92
N THR A 199 -5.14 -2.69 -10.57
CA THR A 199 -4.50 -2.94 -11.88
C THR A 199 -5.40 -2.58 -13.07
N GLY A 200 -6.56 -1.96 -12.84
CA GLY A 200 -7.49 -1.59 -13.91
C GLY A 200 -8.08 -2.80 -14.65
N GLY A 201 -8.22 -3.94 -13.96
CA GLY A 201 -8.78 -5.16 -14.55
C GLY A 201 -7.77 -6.01 -15.35
N VAL A 202 -6.49 -5.66 -15.36
CA VAL A 202 -5.45 -6.41 -16.09
C VAL A 202 -5.16 -7.77 -15.45
N THR A 203 -5.21 -7.85 -14.12
CA THR A 203 -5.05 -9.13 -13.41
C THR A 203 -6.40 -9.83 -13.30
N ARG A 204 -6.39 -11.16 -13.45
CA ARG A 204 -7.60 -11.98 -13.22
C ARG A 204 -7.87 -12.10 -11.71
N VAL A 205 -9.13 -12.21 -11.37
CA VAL A 205 -9.64 -12.48 -10.01
C VAL A 205 -9.87 -13.97 -9.88
#